data_6ce8391c21d6f95429878924a92c3db2
#
_entry.id   6ce8391c21d6f95429878924a92c3db2
#
_cell.length_a   1.000
_cell.length_b   1.000
_cell.length_c   1.000
_cell.angle_alpha   90.00
_cell.angle_beta   90.00
_cell.angle_gamma   90.00
#
_symmetry.space_group_name_H-M   'P 1'
#
loop_
_entity.id
_entity.type
_entity.pdbx_description
1 polymer ?
#
loop_
_entity_poly.entity_id
_entity_poly.type
_entity_poly.pdbx_seq_one_letter_code
_entity_poly.pdbx_strand_id
1 'polypeptide(L)'
;AHLLAHHYRQSQDMLTAFRATLDEIHGAYALAVIHEAEPNTLYCSRMGSPLVIGEGSGERYLASDPLALLQVTDRFRYLEEGDYARISLDQCDVWDRNKQLVERPITRYEHAAHSLDKGEYRHFMLKEIFEQPQAIRDTLAGTLGDDHVLTAILGPDAETRLNDIANIHIVACGTSYHAGLVARYWIEAQAGIPCQVEVASEYRYRT
;
A
#
# COMPACT_ATOMS: atom_id res chain seq x y z
N ALA A 1 -2.62 -19.76 4.86
CA ALA A 1 -3.50 -20.58 5.70
C ALA A 1 -2.87 -21.94 6.06
N HIS A 2 -2.44 -22.77 5.09
CA HIS A 2 -1.94 -24.13 5.35
C HIS A 2 -0.69 -24.19 6.26
N LEU A 3 0.29 -23.30 6.04
CA LEU A 3 1.49 -23.20 6.86
C LEU A 3 1.15 -22.85 8.32
N LEU A 4 0.28 -21.85 8.50
CA LEU A 4 -0.20 -21.45 9.81
C LEU A 4 -0.92 -22.60 10.55
N ALA A 5 -1.78 -23.33 9.84
CA ALA A 5 -2.46 -24.49 10.39
C ALA A 5 -1.48 -25.62 10.74
N HIS A 6 -0.39 -25.79 10.00
CA HIS A 6 0.68 -26.74 10.32
C HIS A 6 1.34 -26.38 11.65
N HIS A 7 1.79 -25.13 11.81
CA HIS A 7 2.41 -24.68 13.06
C HIS A 7 1.44 -24.70 14.26
N TYR A 8 0.16 -24.36 14.03
CA TYR A 8 -0.83 -24.41 15.08
C TYR A 8 -1.08 -25.83 15.60
N ARG A 9 -1.09 -26.84 14.73
CA ARG A 9 -1.21 -28.24 15.16
C ARG A 9 -0.06 -28.68 16.06
N GLN A 10 1.12 -28.10 15.90
CA GLN A 10 2.31 -28.43 16.70
C GLN A 10 2.34 -27.67 18.02
N SER A 11 2.05 -26.38 18.02
CA SER A 11 2.19 -25.51 19.19
C SER A 11 0.93 -25.45 20.06
N GLN A 12 -0.25 -25.62 19.45
CA GLN A 12 -1.56 -25.39 20.08
C GLN A 12 -1.70 -23.97 20.65
N ASP A 13 -0.86 -23.03 20.20
CA ASP A 13 -0.84 -21.62 20.57
C ASP A 13 -0.78 -20.76 19.31
N MET A 14 -1.77 -19.88 19.16
CA MET A 14 -1.94 -19.13 17.92
C MET A 14 -0.83 -18.10 17.69
N LEU A 15 -0.38 -17.43 18.73
CA LEU A 15 0.71 -16.46 18.63
C LEU A 15 2.03 -17.13 18.23
N THR A 16 2.34 -18.27 18.83
CA THR A 16 3.53 -19.08 18.48
C THR A 16 3.46 -19.58 17.04
N ALA A 17 2.30 -20.10 16.63
CA ALA A 17 2.08 -20.56 15.25
C ALA A 17 2.20 -19.43 14.24
N PHE A 18 1.66 -18.25 14.58
CA PHE A 18 1.74 -17.08 13.72
C PHE A 18 3.19 -16.62 13.55
N ARG A 19 3.96 -16.53 14.65
CA ARG A 19 5.41 -16.21 14.61
C ARG A 19 6.20 -17.19 13.75
N ALA A 20 6.00 -18.49 13.96
CA ALA A 20 6.67 -19.51 13.15
C ALA A 20 6.32 -19.40 11.66
N THR A 21 5.06 -19.07 11.36
CA THR A 21 4.62 -18.81 9.98
C THR A 21 5.35 -17.60 9.37
N LEU A 22 5.48 -16.50 10.13
CA LEU A 22 6.16 -15.29 9.66
C LEU A 22 7.65 -15.51 9.41
N ASP A 23 8.28 -16.41 10.14
CA ASP A 23 9.69 -16.78 9.95
C ASP A 23 9.95 -17.53 8.62
N GLU A 24 8.94 -18.20 8.07
CA GLU A 24 9.08 -19.01 6.86
C GLU A 24 8.56 -18.32 5.59
N ILE A 25 7.64 -17.37 5.71
CA ILE A 25 7.09 -16.72 4.51
C ILE A 25 8.03 -15.63 4.00
N HIS A 26 8.16 -15.58 2.67
CA HIS A 26 8.98 -14.60 1.98
C HIS A 26 8.16 -13.74 1.03
N GLY A 27 8.63 -12.52 0.79
CA GLY A 27 8.00 -11.58 -0.14
C GLY A 27 7.18 -10.51 0.57
N ALA A 28 6.42 -9.74 -0.21
CA ALA A 28 5.56 -8.69 0.32
C ALA A 28 4.20 -9.26 0.72
N TYR A 29 3.73 -8.90 1.91
CA TYR A 29 2.42 -9.31 2.41
C TYR A 29 1.85 -8.31 3.43
N ALA A 30 0.54 -8.30 3.55
CA ALA A 30 -0.23 -7.82 4.67
C ALA A 30 -1.22 -8.92 5.07
N LEU A 31 -1.12 -9.40 6.28
CA LEU A 31 -1.91 -10.53 6.78
C LEU A 31 -2.87 -10.06 7.87
N ALA A 32 -4.09 -10.59 7.82
CA ALA A 32 -5.07 -10.53 8.89
C ALA A 32 -5.59 -11.95 9.14
N VAL A 33 -5.55 -12.40 10.39
CA VAL A 33 -5.90 -13.77 10.77
C VAL A 33 -6.82 -13.75 11.97
N ILE A 34 -7.90 -14.50 11.87
CA ILE A 34 -8.81 -14.83 12.98
C ILE A 34 -8.79 -16.35 13.19
N HIS A 35 -9.01 -16.78 14.41
CA HIS A 35 -9.01 -18.20 14.77
C HIS A 35 -10.23 -18.55 15.61
N GLU A 36 -10.84 -19.70 15.35
CA GLU A 36 -12.08 -20.13 16.01
C GLU A 36 -11.94 -20.26 17.54
N ALA A 37 -10.78 -20.74 18.01
CA ALA A 37 -10.51 -20.87 19.43
C ALA A 37 -10.27 -19.53 20.16
N GLU A 38 -10.01 -18.47 19.41
CA GLU A 38 -9.76 -17.11 19.93
C GLU A 38 -10.61 -16.07 19.19
N PRO A 39 -11.95 -16.15 19.25
CA PRO A 39 -12.85 -15.38 18.39
C PRO A 39 -12.78 -13.85 18.60
N ASN A 40 -12.24 -13.42 19.75
CA ASN A 40 -12.10 -12.00 20.09
C ASN A 40 -10.67 -11.46 19.82
N THR A 41 -9.84 -12.24 19.14
CA THR A 41 -8.46 -11.88 18.84
C THR A 41 -8.21 -11.86 17.34
N LEU A 42 -7.56 -10.78 16.89
CA LEU A 42 -7.12 -10.60 15.52
C LEU A 42 -5.59 -10.57 15.51
N TYR A 43 -4.99 -11.39 14.69
CA TYR A 43 -3.56 -11.37 14.44
C TYR A 43 -3.28 -10.69 13.11
N CYS A 44 -2.27 -9.84 13.05
CA CYS A 44 -1.89 -9.19 11.81
C CYS A 44 -0.38 -9.01 11.70
N SER A 45 0.10 -8.88 10.47
CA SER A 45 1.50 -8.58 10.17
C SER A 45 1.63 -7.95 8.81
N ARG A 46 2.69 -7.15 8.63
CA ARG A 46 3.02 -6.57 7.34
C ARG A 46 4.50 -6.73 6.99
N MET A 47 4.75 -6.89 5.70
CA MET A 47 6.06 -6.82 5.09
C MET A 47 5.89 -6.30 3.64
N GLY A 48 6.49 -5.19 3.28
CA GLY A 48 6.41 -4.61 1.94
C GLY A 48 5.03 -4.07 1.52
N SER A 49 3.94 -4.57 2.11
CA SER A 49 2.57 -4.08 1.87
C SER A 49 2.08 -3.25 3.05
N PRO A 50 1.32 -2.16 2.84
CA PRO A 50 0.82 -1.32 3.91
C PRO A 50 -0.22 -2.05 4.77
N LEU A 51 -0.23 -1.76 6.07
CA LEU A 51 -1.25 -2.19 7.01
C LEU A 51 -1.32 -1.22 8.18
N VAL A 52 -2.53 -0.80 8.54
CA VAL A 52 -2.79 0.10 9.67
C VAL A 52 -3.84 -0.49 10.59
N ILE A 53 -3.70 -0.19 11.88
CA ILE A 53 -4.70 -0.53 12.90
C ILE A 53 -5.49 0.76 13.21
N GLY A 54 -6.80 0.73 13.01
CA GLY A 54 -7.71 1.81 13.41
C GLY A 54 -8.16 1.61 14.87
N GLU A 55 -8.04 2.64 15.68
CA GLU A 55 -8.46 2.65 17.09
C GLU A 55 -9.82 3.36 17.21
N GLY A 56 -10.89 2.59 17.35
CA GLY A 56 -12.25 3.09 17.58
C GLY A 56 -12.63 3.12 19.06
N SER A 57 -13.86 3.50 19.35
CA SER A 57 -14.42 3.47 20.71
C SER A 57 -14.99 2.08 21.02
N GLY A 58 -14.19 1.24 21.71
CA GLY A 58 -14.55 -0.15 21.98
C GLY A 58 -14.50 -1.07 20.76
N GLU A 59 -13.82 -0.64 19.71
CA GLU A 59 -13.67 -1.37 18.47
C GLU A 59 -12.27 -1.15 17.89
N ARG A 60 -11.76 -2.14 17.15
CA ARG A 60 -10.50 -2.03 16.42
C ARG A 60 -10.66 -2.57 15.02
N TYR A 61 -9.95 -1.94 14.11
CA TYR A 61 -10.07 -2.17 12.68
C TYR A 61 -8.70 -2.43 12.06
N LEU A 62 -8.69 -3.15 10.94
CA LEU A 62 -7.52 -3.30 10.08
C LEU A 62 -7.85 -2.88 8.66
N ALA A 63 -6.95 -2.15 8.04
CA ALA A 63 -7.00 -1.85 6.62
C ALA A 63 -5.60 -1.68 6.03
N SER A 64 -5.48 -1.81 4.74
CA SER A 64 -4.25 -1.47 4.01
C SER A 64 -4.09 0.03 3.80
N ASP A 65 -5.19 0.79 3.89
CA ASP A 65 -5.23 2.24 3.73
C ASP A 65 -6.11 2.86 4.82
N PRO A 66 -5.62 3.90 5.57
CA PRO A 66 -6.42 4.59 6.58
C PRO A 66 -7.70 5.19 6.00
N LEU A 67 -7.72 5.59 4.72
CA LEU A 67 -8.90 6.14 4.06
C LEU A 67 -10.11 5.20 4.13
N ALA A 68 -9.89 3.89 4.10
CA ALA A 68 -10.96 2.90 4.22
C ALA A 68 -11.68 2.93 5.58
N LEU A 69 -11.01 3.45 6.61
CA LEU A 69 -11.50 3.46 8.00
C LEU A 69 -11.95 4.84 8.50
N LEU A 70 -11.78 5.90 7.72
CA LEU A 70 -12.05 7.27 8.18
C LEU A 70 -13.52 7.53 8.50
N GLN A 71 -14.44 6.70 8.03
CA GLN A 71 -15.86 6.77 8.42
C GLN A 71 -16.11 6.27 9.85
N VAL A 72 -15.18 5.52 10.42
CA VAL A 72 -15.32 4.89 11.75
C VAL A 72 -14.28 5.37 12.75
N THR A 73 -13.10 5.80 12.31
CA THR A 73 -12.06 6.37 13.17
C THR A 73 -11.08 7.24 12.40
N ASP A 74 -10.56 8.28 13.06
CA ASP A 74 -9.47 9.13 12.58
C ASP A 74 -8.13 8.82 13.29
N ARG A 75 -8.09 7.79 14.16
CA ARG A 75 -6.97 7.42 14.99
C ARG A 75 -6.33 6.14 14.50
N PHE A 76 -5.07 6.20 14.07
CA PHE A 76 -4.37 5.07 13.45
C PHE A 76 -3.05 4.76 14.13
N ARG A 77 -2.78 3.48 14.26
CA ARG A 77 -1.48 2.93 14.62
C ARG A 77 -0.87 2.32 13.37
N TYR A 78 0.22 2.91 12.89
CA TYR A 78 0.94 2.44 11.72
C TYR A 78 1.94 1.37 12.11
N LEU A 79 1.87 0.21 11.46
CA LEU A 79 2.85 -0.84 11.62
C LEU A 79 4.08 -0.56 10.75
N GLU A 80 5.26 -0.83 11.27
CA GLU A 80 6.51 -0.76 10.52
C GLU A 80 6.82 -2.09 9.81
N GLU A 81 7.91 -2.11 9.02
CA GLU A 81 8.32 -3.30 8.27
C GLU A 81 8.68 -4.47 9.17
N GLY A 82 7.96 -5.59 9.00
CA GLY A 82 8.14 -6.78 9.78
C GLY A 82 7.44 -6.77 11.14
N ASP A 83 6.66 -5.72 11.42
CA ASP A 83 5.81 -5.73 12.60
C ASP A 83 4.71 -6.79 12.48
N TYR A 84 4.38 -7.37 13.63
CA TYR A 84 3.17 -8.18 13.79
C TYR A 84 2.48 -7.82 15.10
N ALA A 85 1.16 -8.00 15.13
CA ALA A 85 0.35 -7.63 16.29
C ALA A 85 -0.69 -8.69 16.65
N ARG A 86 -1.01 -8.73 17.93
CA ARG A 86 -2.19 -9.37 18.50
C ARG A 86 -3.12 -8.28 19.02
N ILE A 87 -4.32 -8.27 18.51
CA ILE A 87 -5.31 -7.22 18.75
C ILE A 87 -6.57 -7.86 19.36
N SER A 88 -6.99 -7.34 20.49
CA SER A 88 -8.30 -7.60 21.09
C SER A 88 -9.02 -6.28 21.34
N LEU A 89 -10.24 -6.30 21.88
CA LEU A 89 -10.97 -5.09 22.22
C LEU A 89 -10.22 -4.22 23.24
N ASP A 90 -9.54 -4.86 24.18
CA ASP A 90 -8.89 -4.16 25.31
C ASP A 90 -7.39 -3.94 25.10
N GLN A 91 -6.74 -4.75 24.25
CA GLN A 91 -5.30 -4.81 24.15
C GLN A 91 -4.82 -4.84 22.69
N CYS A 92 -3.71 -4.16 22.42
CA CYS A 92 -3.02 -4.18 21.14
C CYS A 92 -1.52 -4.32 21.41
N ASP A 93 -1.03 -5.56 21.36
CA ASP A 93 0.38 -5.85 21.49
C ASP A 93 1.02 -5.87 20.10
N VAL A 94 2.07 -5.09 19.93
CA VAL A 94 2.85 -5.05 18.68
C VAL A 94 4.26 -5.51 18.97
N TRP A 95 4.79 -6.40 18.13
CA TRP A 95 6.18 -6.82 18.15
C TRP A 95 6.85 -6.44 16.84
N ASP A 96 8.10 -6.03 16.95
CA ASP A 96 8.94 -5.75 15.78
C ASP A 96 9.47 -7.05 15.13
N ARG A 97 10.22 -6.87 14.04
CA ARG A 97 10.90 -7.96 13.32
C ARG A 97 11.87 -8.78 14.19
N ASN A 98 12.36 -8.21 15.31
CA ASN A 98 13.25 -8.87 16.27
C ASN A 98 12.47 -9.54 17.39
N LYS A 99 11.14 -9.61 17.27
CA LYS A 99 10.21 -10.20 18.26
C LYS A 99 10.21 -9.46 19.60
N GLN A 100 10.64 -8.20 19.61
CA GLN A 100 10.57 -7.34 20.79
C GLN A 100 9.22 -6.66 20.83
N LEU A 101 8.60 -6.62 22.02
CA LEU A 101 7.38 -5.86 22.23
C LEU A 101 7.70 -4.36 22.07
N VAL A 102 6.98 -3.69 21.20
CA VAL A 102 7.20 -2.27 20.89
C VAL A 102 5.90 -1.50 20.99
N GLU A 103 6.01 -0.23 21.34
CA GLU A 103 4.90 0.69 21.30
C GLU A 103 4.93 1.46 19.98
N ARG A 104 3.83 1.39 19.20
CA ARG A 104 3.64 2.23 18.02
C ARG A 104 2.67 3.36 18.37
N PRO A 105 3.02 4.63 18.10
CA PRO A 105 2.18 5.76 18.47
C PRO A 105 0.87 5.73 17.69
N ILE A 106 -0.19 6.23 18.35
CA ILE A 106 -1.45 6.50 17.66
C ILE A 106 -1.37 7.89 17.04
N THR A 107 -1.49 7.95 15.73
CA THR A 107 -1.48 9.19 14.96
C THR A 107 -2.90 9.54 14.54
N ARG A 108 -3.25 10.81 14.63
CA ARG A 108 -4.52 11.32 14.12
C ARG A 108 -4.38 11.70 12.65
N TYR A 109 -5.33 11.28 11.84
CA TYR A 109 -5.34 11.61 10.42
C TYR A 109 -6.02 12.96 10.18
N GLU A 110 -5.25 13.98 9.83
CA GLU A 110 -5.69 15.37 9.78
C GLU A 110 -6.34 15.81 8.45
N HIS A 111 -6.24 15.01 7.36
CA HIS A 111 -6.57 15.48 6.00
C HIS A 111 -7.88 14.95 5.37
N ALA A 112 -8.81 14.41 6.12
CA ALA A 112 -9.78 13.49 5.55
C ALA A 112 -11.22 13.96 5.34
N ALA A 113 -11.62 15.15 5.74
CA ALA A 113 -13.04 15.48 5.71
C ALA A 113 -13.63 15.68 4.29
N HIS A 114 -12.81 16.02 3.30
CA HIS A 114 -13.31 16.35 1.95
C HIS A 114 -13.12 15.26 0.88
N SER A 115 -12.18 14.34 1.06
CA SER A 115 -11.89 13.31 0.03
C SER A 115 -12.79 12.08 0.10
N LEU A 116 -13.43 11.84 1.24
CA LEU A 116 -14.23 10.63 1.50
C LEU A 116 -15.71 10.75 1.17
N ASP A 117 -16.18 11.96 0.93
CA ASP A 117 -17.57 12.15 0.53
C ASP A 117 -17.72 11.82 -0.96
N LYS A 118 -18.71 10.98 -1.29
CA LYS A 118 -19.12 10.73 -2.68
C LYS A 118 -19.68 12.00 -3.34
N GLY A 119 -20.05 13.00 -2.53
CA GLY A 119 -20.75 14.17 -3.03
C GLY A 119 -22.08 13.76 -3.69
N GLU A 120 -22.35 14.31 -4.86
CA GLU A 120 -23.51 14.00 -5.68
C GLU A 120 -23.43 12.68 -6.44
N TYR A 121 -22.28 11.98 -6.39
CA TYR A 121 -22.06 10.78 -7.17
C TYR A 121 -22.56 9.51 -6.48
N ARG A 122 -23.20 8.64 -7.25
CA ARG A 122 -23.71 7.35 -6.74
C ARG A 122 -22.59 6.40 -6.30
N HIS A 123 -21.43 6.44 -7.00
CA HIS A 123 -20.30 5.54 -6.80
C HIS A 123 -19.00 6.35 -6.78
N PHE A 124 -18.00 5.92 -6.00
CA PHE A 124 -16.67 6.53 -5.97
C PHE A 124 -16.01 6.53 -7.34
N MET A 125 -16.07 5.43 -8.09
CA MET A 125 -15.53 5.37 -9.45
C MET A 125 -16.11 6.45 -10.36
N LEU A 126 -17.42 6.74 -10.24
CA LEU A 126 -18.05 7.80 -11.02
C LEU A 126 -17.49 9.19 -10.62
N LYS A 127 -17.33 9.44 -9.31
CA LYS A 127 -16.67 10.64 -8.79
C LYS A 127 -15.26 10.78 -9.36
N GLU A 128 -14.45 9.73 -9.26
CA GLU A 128 -13.06 9.70 -9.75
C GLU A 128 -12.97 9.97 -11.26
N ILE A 129 -13.91 9.45 -12.07
CA ILE A 129 -13.98 9.75 -13.51
C ILE A 129 -14.13 11.26 -13.74
N PHE A 130 -15.01 11.92 -13.00
CA PHE A 130 -15.24 13.37 -13.16
C PHE A 130 -14.14 14.22 -12.50
N GLU A 131 -13.42 13.70 -11.53
CA GLU A 131 -12.27 14.36 -10.89
C GLU A 131 -10.99 14.29 -11.71
N GLN A 132 -10.89 13.43 -12.74
CA GLN A 132 -9.68 13.26 -13.54
C GLN A 132 -9.07 14.58 -14.06
N PRO A 133 -9.82 15.56 -14.57
CA PRO A 133 -9.23 16.82 -15.02
C PRO A 133 -8.54 17.60 -13.90
N GLN A 134 -9.07 17.54 -12.69
CA GLN A 134 -8.45 18.18 -11.53
C GLN A 134 -7.23 17.38 -11.05
N ALA A 135 -7.35 16.08 -10.95
CA ALA A 135 -6.25 15.19 -10.54
C ALA A 135 -5.04 15.34 -11.49
N ILE A 136 -5.28 15.47 -12.80
CA ILE A 136 -4.21 15.72 -13.79
C ILE A 136 -3.58 17.08 -13.55
N ARG A 137 -4.36 18.14 -13.35
CA ARG A 137 -3.82 19.48 -13.04
C ARG A 137 -2.96 19.47 -11.80
N ASP A 138 -3.45 18.82 -10.72
CA ASP A 138 -2.74 18.74 -9.44
C ASP A 138 -1.43 17.93 -9.57
N THR A 139 -1.45 16.84 -10.32
CA THR A 139 -0.26 16.02 -10.61
C THR A 139 0.77 16.80 -11.43
N LEU A 140 0.35 17.63 -12.35
CA LEU A 140 1.22 18.44 -13.20
C LEU A 140 1.66 19.75 -12.54
N ALA A 141 0.98 20.17 -11.47
CA ALA A 141 1.34 21.38 -10.73
C ALA A 141 2.76 21.24 -10.16
N GLY A 142 3.62 22.20 -10.52
CA GLY A 142 5.03 22.19 -10.12
C GLY A 142 5.94 21.22 -10.90
N THR A 143 5.39 20.46 -11.87
CA THR A 143 6.18 19.58 -12.75
C THR A 143 6.41 20.18 -14.12
N LEU A 144 5.55 21.11 -14.52
CA LEU A 144 5.64 21.80 -15.81
C LEU A 144 6.05 23.26 -15.59
N GLY A 145 7.05 23.72 -16.34
CA GLY A 145 7.31 25.12 -16.62
C GLY A 145 6.44 25.61 -17.77
N ASP A 146 6.68 26.82 -18.26
CA ASP A 146 5.90 27.43 -19.35
C ASP A 146 6.00 26.62 -20.64
N ASP A 147 7.16 26.04 -20.96
CA ASP A 147 7.47 25.34 -22.19
C ASP A 147 8.27 24.03 -22.03
N HIS A 148 8.55 23.62 -20.80
CA HIS A 148 9.38 22.44 -20.52
C HIS A 148 8.98 21.74 -19.21
N VAL A 149 9.41 20.50 -19.07
CA VAL A 149 9.29 19.73 -17.83
C VAL A 149 10.38 20.18 -16.85
N LEU A 150 10.01 20.42 -15.59
CA LEU A 150 10.94 20.75 -14.53
C LEU A 150 11.67 19.49 -14.07
N THR A 151 12.79 19.16 -14.69
CA THR A 151 13.54 17.92 -14.45
C THR A 151 14.05 17.78 -13.02
N ALA A 152 14.20 18.90 -12.29
CA ALA A 152 14.64 18.92 -10.89
C ALA A 152 13.77 18.10 -9.94
N ILE A 153 12.49 17.89 -10.25
CA ILE A 153 11.58 17.02 -9.46
C ILE A 153 11.99 15.55 -9.49
N LEU A 154 12.70 15.12 -10.53
CA LEU A 154 13.19 13.75 -10.70
C LEU A 154 14.57 13.53 -10.06
N GLY A 155 15.13 14.58 -9.42
CA GLY A 155 16.40 14.54 -8.73
C GLY A 155 17.48 15.39 -9.40
N PRO A 156 18.61 15.64 -8.72
CA PRO A 156 19.65 16.60 -9.15
C PRO A 156 20.32 16.21 -10.48
N ASP A 157 20.40 14.93 -10.81
CA ASP A 157 21.05 14.42 -12.03
C ASP A 157 20.07 14.10 -13.16
N ALA A 158 18.80 14.46 -13.01
CA ALA A 158 17.74 14.02 -13.90
C ALA A 158 17.95 14.50 -15.34
N GLU A 159 18.35 15.73 -15.54
CA GLU A 159 18.57 16.30 -16.88
C GLU A 159 19.63 15.53 -17.66
N THR A 160 20.75 15.23 -17.02
CA THR A 160 21.82 14.44 -17.64
C THR A 160 21.36 13.01 -17.94
N ARG A 161 20.69 12.39 -16.99
CA ARG A 161 20.21 11.00 -17.15
C ARG A 161 19.14 10.87 -18.23
N LEU A 162 18.23 11.84 -18.33
CA LEU A 162 17.15 11.82 -19.33
C LEU A 162 17.69 11.93 -20.76
N ASN A 163 18.80 12.64 -20.96
CA ASN A 163 19.43 12.76 -22.27
C ASN A 163 20.09 11.48 -22.77
N ASP A 164 20.46 10.57 -21.87
CA ASP A 164 21.17 9.32 -22.18
C ASP A 164 20.24 8.09 -22.17
N ILE A 165 18.93 8.27 -22.07
CA ILE A 165 17.97 7.16 -22.04
C ILE A 165 17.93 6.45 -23.38
N ALA A 166 18.28 5.16 -23.37
CA ALA A 166 18.25 4.27 -24.54
C ALA A 166 16.94 3.44 -24.62
N ASN A 167 16.25 3.24 -23.51
CA ASN A 167 14.98 2.53 -23.44
C ASN A 167 14.19 2.93 -22.22
N ILE A 168 12.88 2.70 -22.25
CA ILE A 168 11.95 2.94 -21.13
C ILE A 168 11.24 1.64 -20.79
N HIS A 169 11.15 1.34 -19.49
CA HIS A 169 10.40 0.21 -18.99
C HIS A 169 9.35 0.69 -17.97
N ILE A 170 8.08 0.54 -18.33
CA ILE A 170 6.93 0.88 -17.47
C ILE A 170 6.47 -0.40 -16.77
N VAL A 171 6.52 -0.38 -15.45
CA VAL A 171 6.11 -1.51 -14.61
C VAL A 171 4.93 -1.06 -13.75
N ALA A 172 3.75 -1.62 -14.00
CA ALA A 172 2.53 -1.20 -13.33
C ALA A 172 1.47 -2.31 -13.26
N CYS A 173 0.41 -2.08 -12.48
CA CYS A 173 -0.78 -2.92 -12.42
C CYS A 173 -2.04 -2.08 -12.65
N GLY A 174 -3.18 -2.75 -12.94
CA GLY A 174 -4.49 -2.12 -13.06
C GLY A 174 -4.55 -1.02 -14.12
N THR A 175 -5.19 0.08 -13.79
CA THR A 175 -5.39 1.22 -14.70
C THR A 175 -4.08 1.90 -15.09
N SER A 176 -3.08 1.90 -14.21
CA SER A 176 -1.74 2.42 -14.50
C SER A 176 -1.02 1.58 -15.57
N TYR A 177 -1.19 0.25 -15.55
CA TYR A 177 -0.67 -0.62 -16.62
C TYR A 177 -1.33 -0.30 -17.96
N HIS A 178 -2.65 -0.10 -17.99
CA HIS A 178 -3.35 0.28 -19.23
C HIS A 178 -2.94 1.67 -19.74
N ALA A 179 -2.74 2.63 -18.84
CA ALA A 179 -2.17 3.93 -19.20
C ALA A 179 -0.76 3.80 -19.80
N GLY A 180 0.07 2.92 -19.22
CA GLY A 180 1.40 2.58 -19.74
C GLY A 180 1.36 2.01 -21.16
N LEU A 181 0.40 1.12 -21.46
CA LEU A 181 0.22 0.58 -22.81
C LEU A 181 -0.06 1.66 -23.85
N VAL A 182 -0.83 2.69 -23.50
CA VAL A 182 -1.08 3.85 -24.39
C VAL A 182 0.17 4.72 -24.47
N ALA A 183 0.78 5.04 -23.34
CA ALA A 183 1.99 5.85 -23.25
C ALA A 183 3.14 5.29 -24.09
N ARG A 184 3.28 3.97 -24.16
CA ARG A 184 4.26 3.29 -25.00
C ARG A 184 4.24 3.79 -26.45
N TYR A 185 3.06 3.82 -27.08
CA TYR A 185 2.94 4.25 -28.47
C TYR A 185 3.34 5.72 -28.64
N TRP A 186 3.04 6.56 -27.68
CA TRP A 186 3.42 7.98 -27.73
C TRP A 186 4.93 8.16 -27.52
N ILE A 187 5.54 7.44 -26.60
CA ILE A 187 6.97 7.48 -26.33
C ILE A 187 7.74 7.00 -27.56
N GLU A 188 7.38 5.84 -28.12
CA GLU A 188 8.02 5.30 -29.31
C GLU A 188 7.86 6.22 -30.54
N ALA A 189 6.67 6.81 -30.72
CA ALA A 189 6.39 7.69 -31.86
C ALA A 189 7.02 9.08 -31.75
N GLN A 190 7.07 9.67 -30.56
CA GLN A 190 7.51 11.05 -30.36
C GLN A 190 8.99 11.15 -29.97
N ALA A 191 9.45 10.27 -29.10
CA ALA A 191 10.84 10.27 -28.63
C ALA A 191 11.75 9.32 -29.40
N GLY A 192 11.20 8.38 -30.17
CA GLY A 192 11.99 7.36 -30.87
C GLY A 192 12.69 6.37 -29.94
N ILE A 193 12.27 6.29 -28.68
CA ILE A 193 12.88 5.47 -27.66
C ILE A 193 12.03 4.19 -27.49
N PRO A 194 12.61 2.98 -27.55
CA PRO A 194 11.90 1.74 -27.29
C PRO A 194 11.28 1.75 -25.91
N CYS A 195 10.00 1.36 -25.81
CA CYS A 195 9.27 1.33 -24.56
C CYS A 195 8.61 -0.04 -24.34
N GLN A 196 8.86 -0.66 -23.20
CA GLN A 196 8.23 -1.91 -22.77
C GLN A 196 7.27 -1.62 -21.62
N VAL A 197 6.17 -2.38 -21.56
CA VAL A 197 5.20 -2.26 -20.48
C VAL A 197 4.93 -3.64 -19.92
N GLU A 198 5.13 -3.82 -18.63
CA GLU A 198 4.94 -5.10 -17.95
C GLU A 198 4.06 -4.96 -16.71
N VAL A 199 3.36 -6.06 -16.40
CA VAL A 199 2.59 -6.19 -15.17
C VAL A 199 3.56 -6.33 -13.99
N ALA A 200 3.43 -5.48 -12.98
CA ALA A 200 4.38 -5.40 -11.87
C ALA A 200 4.51 -6.71 -11.08
N SER A 201 3.41 -7.47 -10.92
CA SER A 201 3.45 -8.77 -10.26
C SER A 201 4.28 -9.81 -11.03
N GLU A 202 4.30 -9.72 -12.36
CA GLU A 202 5.03 -10.65 -13.22
C GLU A 202 6.51 -10.24 -13.39
N TYR A 203 6.78 -8.94 -13.47
CA TYR A 203 8.13 -8.41 -13.65
C TYR A 203 9.11 -8.92 -12.59
N ARG A 204 8.66 -8.99 -11.33
CA ARG A 204 9.48 -9.45 -10.20
C ARG A 204 10.02 -10.88 -10.37
N TYR A 205 9.31 -11.73 -11.10
CA TYR A 205 9.62 -13.16 -11.21
C TYR A 205 10.28 -13.54 -12.54
N ARG A 206 10.52 -12.56 -13.41
CA ARG A 206 11.12 -12.79 -14.74
C ARG A 206 12.64 -12.54 -14.79
N THR A 207 13.19 -12.00 -13.73
CA THR A 207 14.63 -11.66 -13.61
C THR A 207 15.38 -12.72 -12.83
#